data_a021cee00da6269b345f7d61515cb3b3
#
_entry.id   a021cee00da6269b345f7d61515cb3b3
#
_cell.length_a   1.000
_cell.length_b   1.000
_cell.length_c   1.000
_cell.angle_alpha   90.00
_cell.angle_beta   90.00
_cell.angle_gamma   90.00
#
_symmetry.space_group_name_H-M   'P 1'
#
loop_
_entity.id
_entity.type
_entity.pdbx_description
1 polymer ?
#
loop_
_entity_poly.entity_id
_entity_poly.type
_entity_poly.pdbx_seq_one_letter_code
_entity_poly.pdbx_strand_id
1 'polypeptide(L)'
;MQQERQHYVTQLNQILQNSSNNLQEYDKIDWDTLKNDDPIEYVKLREDYRDGKDKMQALNQQRQMAMQQQQAEAQKVQQEAVQAERAKMIEALPEWGDPDKQKELATDVKSYALSQGFSEEELNSLIDHRSVLVLMKAAKFDALEKADVKSKKLKNKPKVIRSGKGKGRNSDSKSKLNTKMKRLQQSGRV
;
A
#
# COMPACT_ATOMS: atom_id res chain seq x y z
N MET A 1 -20.43 -8.15 16.15
CA MET A 1 -20.20 -6.80 16.76
C MET A 1 -20.33 -5.64 15.76
N GLN A 2 -19.60 -5.57 14.63
CA GLN A 2 -19.78 -4.44 13.66
C GLN A 2 -21.17 -4.41 13.01
N GLN A 3 -21.71 -5.55 12.59
CA GLN A 3 -23.04 -5.64 11.99
C GLN A 3 -24.15 -5.22 12.97
N GLU A 4 -24.06 -5.61 14.21
CA GLU A 4 -25.03 -5.25 15.26
C GLU A 4 -25.05 -3.72 15.50
N ARG A 5 -23.88 -3.08 15.50
CA ARG A 5 -23.79 -1.62 15.65
C ARG A 5 -24.34 -0.88 14.43
N GLN A 6 -24.04 -1.36 13.23
CA GLN A 6 -24.63 -0.79 12.01
C GLN A 6 -26.16 -0.91 12.04
N HIS A 7 -26.66 -2.06 12.48
CA HIS A 7 -28.10 -2.27 12.65
C HIS A 7 -28.69 -1.30 13.68
N TYR A 8 -28.01 -1.11 14.83
CA TYR A 8 -28.43 -0.18 15.84
C TYR A 8 -28.49 1.27 15.35
N VAL A 9 -27.48 1.74 14.63
CA VAL A 9 -27.47 3.08 14.02
C VAL A 9 -28.60 3.21 12.99
N THR A 10 -28.87 2.18 12.20
CA THR A 10 -29.98 2.18 11.23
C THR A 10 -31.32 2.27 11.93
N GLN A 11 -31.53 1.54 13.03
CA GLN A 11 -32.75 1.64 13.83
C GLN A 11 -32.94 3.03 14.44
N LEU A 12 -31.85 3.63 14.98
CA LEU A 12 -31.90 5.01 15.49
C LEU A 12 -32.27 6.02 14.41
N ASN A 13 -31.76 5.86 13.19
CA ASN A 13 -32.12 6.73 12.07
C ASN A 13 -33.60 6.60 11.70
N GLN A 14 -34.16 5.38 11.70
CA GLN A 14 -35.59 5.17 11.44
C GLN A 14 -36.46 5.79 12.51
N ILE A 15 -36.10 5.61 13.79
CA ILE A 15 -36.84 6.22 14.91
C ILE A 15 -36.77 7.75 14.82
N LEU A 16 -35.61 8.32 14.53
CA LEU A 16 -35.42 9.76 14.35
C LEU A 16 -36.30 10.32 13.22
N GLN A 17 -36.35 9.60 12.08
CA GLN A 17 -37.16 10.02 10.94
C GLN A 17 -38.63 9.98 11.27
N ASN A 18 -39.11 8.93 11.96
CA ASN A 18 -40.49 8.84 12.40
C ASN A 18 -40.83 9.95 13.42
N SER A 19 -39.93 10.22 14.38
CA SER A 19 -40.11 11.30 15.35
C SER A 19 -40.13 12.67 14.68
N SER A 20 -39.28 12.89 13.66
CA SER A 20 -39.27 14.12 12.88
C SER A 20 -40.61 14.33 12.12
N ASN A 21 -41.12 13.27 11.48
CA ASN A 21 -42.39 13.32 10.76
C ASN A 21 -43.56 13.65 11.72
N ASN A 22 -43.56 13.01 12.89
CA ASN A 22 -44.60 13.32 13.92
C ASN A 22 -44.52 14.77 14.41
N LEU A 23 -43.30 15.30 14.60
CA LEU A 23 -43.13 16.70 15.02
C LEU A 23 -43.55 17.69 13.94
N GLN A 24 -43.44 17.36 12.65
CA GLN A 24 -43.93 18.22 11.55
C GLN A 24 -45.46 18.42 11.57
N GLU A 25 -46.22 17.52 12.19
CA GLU A 25 -47.66 17.71 12.35
C GLU A 25 -47.98 18.87 13.27
N TYR A 26 -47.14 19.11 14.29
CA TYR A 26 -47.29 20.23 15.20
C TYR A 26 -46.94 21.59 14.55
N ASP A 27 -46.13 21.61 13.47
CA ASP A 27 -45.81 22.82 12.72
C ASP A 27 -47.03 23.38 11.95
N LYS A 28 -48.06 22.53 11.74
CA LYS A 28 -49.32 22.92 11.07
C LYS A 28 -50.37 23.54 12.02
N ILE A 29 -50.12 23.48 13.32
CA ILE A 29 -51.04 23.95 14.35
C ILE A 29 -50.96 25.47 14.47
N ASP A 30 -52.11 26.16 14.38
CA ASP A 30 -52.22 27.57 14.75
C ASP A 30 -52.29 27.67 16.27
N TRP A 31 -51.13 27.87 16.88
CA TRP A 31 -50.98 27.91 18.33
C TRP A 31 -51.71 29.10 18.98
N ASP A 32 -51.86 30.23 18.27
CA ASP A 32 -52.50 31.40 18.82
C ASP A 32 -54.02 31.23 18.84
N THR A 33 -54.60 30.69 17.79
CA THR A 33 -56.02 30.35 17.74
C THR A 33 -56.35 29.27 18.76
N LEU A 34 -55.55 28.17 18.80
CA LEU A 34 -55.76 27.07 19.74
C LEU A 34 -55.72 27.54 21.22
N LYS A 35 -54.79 28.45 21.54
CA LYS A 35 -54.66 28.99 22.89
C LYS A 35 -55.90 29.78 23.34
N ASN A 36 -56.59 30.47 22.43
CA ASN A 36 -57.76 31.27 22.73
C ASN A 36 -59.05 30.43 22.78
N ASP A 37 -59.14 29.43 21.86
CA ASP A 37 -60.38 28.66 21.70
C ASP A 37 -60.40 27.43 22.65
N ASP A 38 -59.29 26.74 22.85
CA ASP A 38 -59.17 25.61 23.78
C ASP A 38 -57.80 25.62 24.53
N PRO A 39 -57.74 26.37 25.65
CA PRO A 39 -56.52 26.47 26.46
C PRO A 39 -56.03 25.14 27.05
N ILE A 40 -56.93 24.19 27.28
CA ILE A 40 -56.59 22.89 27.85
C ILE A 40 -55.88 22.03 26.79
N GLU A 41 -56.43 21.94 25.59
CA GLU A 41 -55.83 21.23 24.47
C GLU A 41 -54.51 21.88 24.04
N TYR A 42 -54.43 23.22 24.06
CA TYR A 42 -53.17 23.95 23.83
C TYR A 42 -52.04 23.50 24.77
N VAL A 43 -52.34 23.46 26.10
CA VAL A 43 -51.31 23.04 27.07
C VAL A 43 -50.85 21.60 26.82
N LYS A 44 -51.78 20.70 26.57
CA LYS A 44 -51.51 19.29 26.30
C LYS A 44 -50.64 19.10 25.04
N LEU A 45 -51.04 19.66 23.91
CA LEU A 45 -50.30 19.55 22.67
C LEU A 45 -48.93 20.22 22.72
N ARG A 46 -48.82 21.32 23.50
CA ARG A 46 -47.55 22.00 23.72
C ARG A 46 -46.55 21.16 24.53
N GLU A 47 -47.06 20.45 25.54
CA GLU A 47 -46.27 19.50 26.36
C GLU A 47 -45.83 18.30 25.49
N ASP A 48 -46.74 17.70 24.72
CA ASP A 48 -46.46 16.60 23.81
C ASP A 48 -45.39 16.99 22.76
N TYR A 49 -45.47 18.19 22.20
CA TYR A 49 -44.48 18.73 21.28
C TYR A 49 -43.11 18.92 21.94
N ARG A 50 -43.08 19.44 23.17
CA ARG A 50 -41.83 19.61 23.92
C ARG A 50 -41.17 18.26 24.23
N ASP A 51 -41.97 17.32 24.73
CA ASP A 51 -41.49 15.96 25.02
C ASP A 51 -41.00 15.25 23.76
N GLY A 52 -41.68 15.46 22.64
CA GLY A 52 -41.24 14.95 21.34
C GLY A 52 -39.86 15.49 20.91
N LYS A 53 -39.67 16.82 21.09
CA LYS A 53 -38.38 17.48 20.83
C LYS A 53 -37.24 16.96 21.73
N ASP A 54 -37.52 16.82 23.03
CA ASP A 54 -36.53 16.34 24.00
C ASP A 54 -36.15 14.90 23.70
N LYS A 55 -37.09 14.03 23.35
CA LYS A 55 -36.83 12.67 22.89
C LYS A 55 -36.00 12.65 21.61
N MET A 56 -36.31 13.47 20.63
CA MET A 56 -35.56 13.57 19.39
C MET A 56 -34.13 14.05 19.63
N GLN A 57 -33.95 15.01 20.53
CA GLN A 57 -32.60 15.47 20.92
C GLN A 57 -31.79 14.37 21.61
N ALA A 58 -32.41 13.63 22.54
CA ALA A 58 -31.75 12.49 23.21
C ALA A 58 -31.34 11.38 22.20
N LEU A 59 -32.26 11.04 21.28
CA LEU A 59 -31.96 10.06 20.21
C LEU A 59 -30.84 10.54 19.28
N ASN A 60 -30.79 11.83 18.94
CA ASN A 60 -29.69 12.39 18.15
C ASN A 60 -28.34 12.29 18.87
N GLN A 61 -28.30 12.56 20.17
CA GLN A 61 -27.11 12.39 21.00
C GLN A 61 -26.66 10.93 21.03
N GLN A 62 -27.60 9.99 21.24
CA GLN A 62 -27.28 8.55 21.20
C GLN A 62 -26.70 8.12 19.85
N ARG A 63 -27.28 8.60 18.75
CA ARG A 63 -26.78 8.33 17.39
C ARG A 63 -25.35 8.86 17.21
N GLN A 64 -25.10 10.11 17.63
CA GLN A 64 -23.76 10.71 17.56
C GLN A 64 -22.72 9.91 18.35
N MET A 65 -23.06 9.51 19.57
CA MET A 65 -22.18 8.67 20.40
C MET A 65 -21.89 7.32 19.72
N ALA A 66 -22.93 6.67 19.19
CA ALA A 66 -22.77 5.39 18.48
C ALA A 66 -21.87 5.53 17.24
N MET A 67 -22.02 6.59 16.46
CA MET A 67 -21.17 6.87 15.31
C MET A 67 -19.72 7.19 15.72
N GLN A 68 -19.52 7.99 16.77
CA GLN A 68 -18.18 8.28 17.29
C GLN A 68 -17.46 7.02 17.78
N GLN A 69 -18.17 6.15 18.52
CA GLN A 69 -17.62 4.87 18.96
C GLN A 69 -17.24 3.97 17.77
N GLN A 70 -18.09 3.91 16.74
CA GLN A 70 -17.82 3.16 15.53
C GLN A 70 -16.58 3.67 14.81
N GLN A 71 -16.44 4.99 14.67
CA GLN A 71 -15.26 5.60 14.06
C GLN A 71 -13.98 5.36 14.87
N ALA A 72 -14.05 5.53 16.19
CA ALA A 72 -12.91 5.29 17.08
C ALA A 72 -12.43 3.82 17.01
N GLU A 73 -13.37 2.88 16.98
CA GLU A 73 -13.03 1.46 16.85
C GLU A 73 -12.46 1.11 15.48
N ALA A 74 -13.02 1.67 14.40
CA ALA A 74 -12.48 1.50 13.05
C ALA A 74 -11.04 2.04 12.95
N GLN A 75 -10.78 3.22 13.51
CA GLN A 75 -9.43 3.78 13.59
C GLN A 75 -8.48 2.91 14.40
N LYS A 76 -8.94 2.38 15.55
CA LYS A 76 -8.14 1.48 16.39
C LYS A 76 -7.77 0.21 15.64
N VAL A 77 -8.73 -0.46 14.99
CA VAL A 77 -8.48 -1.67 14.19
C VAL A 77 -7.51 -1.37 13.04
N GLN A 78 -7.67 -0.23 12.38
CA GLN A 78 -6.75 0.18 11.32
C GLN A 78 -5.34 0.42 11.86
N GLN A 79 -5.19 1.11 12.99
CA GLN A 79 -3.89 1.33 13.62
C GLN A 79 -3.22 0.02 14.04
N GLU A 80 -3.98 -0.90 14.64
CA GLU A 80 -3.49 -2.22 15.02
C GLU A 80 -3.04 -3.03 13.79
N ALA A 81 -3.80 -2.98 12.70
CA ALA A 81 -3.42 -3.62 11.44
C ALA A 81 -2.12 -3.04 10.87
N VAL A 82 -1.99 -1.71 10.83
CA VAL A 82 -0.77 -1.03 10.36
C VAL A 82 0.43 -1.40 11.24
N GLN A 83 0.27 -1.42 12.56
CA GLN A 83 1.35 -1.82 13.47
C GLN A 83 1.75 -3.29 13.29
N ALA A 84 0.78 -4.19 13.11
CA ALA A 84 1.05 -5.59 12.85
C ALA A 84 1.80 -5.80 11.53
N GLU A 85 1.39 -5.10 10.46
CA GLU A 85 2.07 -5.16 9.17
C GLU A 85 3.46 -4.53 9.21
N ARG A 86 3.64 -3.44 9.99
CA ARG A 86 4.95 -2.86 10.25
C ARG A 86 5.89 -3.82 10.97
N ALA A 87 5.40 -4.55 11.96
CA ALA A 87 6.21 -5.55 12.67
C ALA A 87 6.68 -6.66 11.72
N LYS A 88 5.80 -7.18 10.87
CA LYS A 88 6.14 -8.16 9.83
C LYS A 88 7.13 -7.60 8.80
N MET A 89 6.99 -6.32 8.47
CA MET A 89 7.93 -5.65 7.57
C MET A 89 9.33 -5.57 8.15
N ILE A 90 9.46 -5.23 9.44
CA ILE A 90 10.76 -5.20 10.15
C ILE A 90 11.36 -6.60 10.26
N GLU A 91 10.54 -7.62 10.50
CA GLU A 91 11.00 -9.02 10.52
C GLU A 91 11.55 -9.44 9.15
N ALA A 92 10.85 -9.10 8.07
CA ALA A 92 11.27 -9.43 6.70
C ALA A 92 12.44 -8.56 6.20
N LEU A 93 12.54 -7.33 6.68
CA LEU A 93 13.55 -6.33 6.31
C LEU A 93 13.96 -5.53 7.55
N PRO A 94 14.99 -5.96 8.29
CA PRO A 94 15.44 -5.27 9.52
C PRO A 94 15.82 -3.80 9.33
N GLU A 95 16.27 -3.41 8.13
CA GLU A 95 16.60 -2.02 7.77
C GLU A 95 15.38 -1.08 7.86
N TRP A 96 14.16 -1.63 7.76
CA TRP A 96 12.91 -0.88 7.91
C TRP A 96 12.66 -0.38 9.35
N GLY A 97 13.37 -0.94 10.34
CA GLY A 97 13.34 -0.50 11.73
C GLY A 97 14.11 0.81 11.98
N ASP A 98 15.02 1.18 11.10
CA ASP A 98 15.78 2.44 11.14
C ASP A 98 14.97 3.55 10.46
N PRO A 99 14.61 4.65 11.17
CA PRO A 99 13.75 5.71 10.61
C PRO A 99 14.31 6.37 9.35
N ASP A 100 15.62 6.57 9.26
CA ASP A 100 16.25 7.22 8.11
C ASP A 100 16.24 6.30 6.89
N LYS A 101 16.60 5.03 7.08
CA LYS A 101 16.54 4.03 6.02
C LYS A 101 15.12 3.73 5.58
N GLN A 102 14.17 3.69 6.51
CA GLN A 102 12.74 3.52 6.20
C GLN A 102 12.28 4.62 5.25
N LYS A 103 12.62 5.88 5.54
CA LYS A 103 12.23 7.03 4.73
C LYS A 103 12.84 6.98 3.32
N GLU A 104 14.10 6.61 3.21
CA GLU A 104 14.80 6.42 1.93
C GLU A 104 14.13 5.32 1.10
N LEU A 105 13.97 4.12 1.69
CA LEU A 105 13.35 2.98 1.03
C LEU A 105 11.89 3.25 0.63
N ALA A 106 11.12 3.92 1.48
CA ALA A 106 9.74 4.29 1.17
C ALA A 106 9.67 5.28 0.00
N THR A 107 10.60 6.24 -0.06
CA THR A 107 10.69 7.20 -1.17
C THR A 107 11.03 6.51 -2.49
N ASP A 108 11.98 5.58 -2.47
CA ASP A 108 12.38 4.81 -3.64
C ASP A 108 11.24 3.93 -4.15
N VAL A 109 10.55 3.22 -3.24
CA VAL A 109 9.38 2.39 -3.59
C VAL A 109 8.25 3.24 -4.17
N LYS A 110 7.96 4.39 -3.54
CA LYS A 110 6.93 5.32 -4.03
C LYS A 110 7.27 5.83 -5.44
N SER A 111 8.50 6.29 -5.65
CA SER A 111 8.96 6.80 -6.94
C SER A 111 8.89 5.74 -8.03
N TYR A 112 9.31 4.52 -7.71
CA TYR A 112 9.24 3.39 -8.62
C TYR A 112 7.79 3.04 -8.97
N ALA A 113 6.91 2.90 -7.98
CA ALA A 113 5.51 2.54 -8.20
C ALA A 113 4.77 3.58 -9.05
N LEU A 114 5.00 4.89 -8.79
CA LEU A 114 4.47 5.97 -9.64
C LEU A 114 4.96 5.83 -11.10
N SER A 115 6.22 5.46 -11.31
CA SER A 115 6.75 5.22 -12.66
C SER A 115 6.14 4.01 -13.36
N GLN A 116 5.58 3.07 -12.61
CA GLN A 116 4.86 1.89 -13.12
C GLN A 116 3.35 2.16 -13.33
N GLY A 117 2.87 3.38 -13.02
CA GLY A 117 1.49 3.78 -13.25
C GLY A 117 0.55 3.65 -12.05
N PHE A 118 1.07 3.34 -10.86
CA PHE A 118 0.28 3.41 -9.64
C PHE A 118 -0.05 4.86 -9.28
N SER A 119 -1.28 5.10 -8.81
CA SER A 119 -1.68 6.39 -8.28
C SER A 119 -1.19 6.59 -6.82
N GLU A 120 -1.12 7.84 -6.37
CA GLU A 120 -0.80 8.11 -4.95
C GLU A 120 -1.85 7.54 -3.98
N GLU A 121 -3.12 7.52 -4.40
CA GLU A 121 -4.22 6.97 -3.60
C GLU A 121 -4.07 5.46 -3.40
N GLU A 122 -3.73 4.72 -4.45
CA GLU A 122 -3.44 3.29 -4.38
C GLU A 122 -2.25 3.01 -3.46
N LEU A 123 -1.18 3.80 -3.55
CA LEU A 123 -0.01 3.64 -2.70
C LEU A 123 -0.29 3.96 -1.22
N ASN A 124 -1.09 4.97 -0.95
CA ASN A 124 -1.49 5.32 0.42
C ASN A 124 -2.42 4.27 1.05
N SER A 125 -3.13 3.49 0.23
CA SER A 125 -3.98 2.39 0.68
C SER A 125 -3.22 1.07 0.91
N LEU A 126 -1.96 0.99 0.49
CA LEU A 126 -1.11 -0.19 0.61
C LEU A 126 -0.63 -0.37 2.06
N ILE A 127 -1.35 -1.20 2.82
CA ILE A 127 -0.99 -1.54 4.21
C ILE A 127 -0.17 -2.84 4.25
N ASP A 128 -0.38 -3.77 3.32
CA ASP A 128 0.24 -5.10 3.29
C ASP A 128 1.76 -5.00 3.01
N HIS A 129 2.56 -5.43 4.00
CA HIS A 129 4.03 -5.47 3.90
C HIS A 129 4.54 -6.26 2.69
N ARG A 130 3.82 -7.31 2.27
CA ARG A 130 4.21 -8.15 1.11
C ARG A 130 4.20 -7.37 -0.19
N SER A 131 3.21 -6.52 -0.37
CA SER A 131 3.10 -5.66 -1.56
C SER A 131 4.25 -4.67 -1.63
N VAL A 132 4.61 -4.07 -0.51
CA VAL A 132 5.78 -3.16 -0.41
C VAL A 132 7.08 -3.90 -0.71
N LEU A 133 7.26 -5.12 -0.18
CA LEU A 133 8.43 -5.96 -0.46
C LEU A 133 8.54 -6.35 -1.93
N VAL A 134 7.43 -6.66 -2.59
CA VAL A 134 7.40 -6.98 -4.03
C VAL A 134 7.80 -5.76 -4.86
N LEU A 135 7.21 -4.60 -4.58
CA LEU A 135 7.57 -3.34 -5.26
C LEU A 135 9.06 -3.00 -5.08
N MET A 136 9.58 -3.17 -3.86
CA MET A 136 10.98 -2.92 -3.57
C MET A 136 11.92 -3.88 -4.32
N LYS A 137 11.57 -5.17 -4.40
CA LYS A 137 12.34 -6.14 -5.18
C LYS A 137 12.30 -5.82 -6.67
N ALA A 138 11.14 -5.43 -7.19
CA ALA A 138 10.98 -5.02 -8.58
C ALA A 138 11.82 -3.77 -8.89
N ALA A 139 11.77 -2.75 -8.03
CA ALA A 139 12.59 -1.54 -8.15
C ALA A 139 14.10 -1.85 -8.18
N LYS A 140 14.56 -2.71 -7.26
CA LYS A 140 15.97 -3.15 -7.22
C LYS A 140 16.37 -3.94 -8.46
N PHE A 141 15.47 -4.80 -8.97
CA PHE A 141 15.73 -5.58 -10.18
C PHE A 141 15.90 -4.67 -11.40
N ASP A 142 14.96 -3.75 -11.62
CA ASP A 142 15.02 -2.80 -12.75
C ASP A 142 16.23 -1.87 -12.66
N ALA A 143 16.58 -1.41 -11.46
CA ALA A 143 17.79 -0.62 -11.24
C ALA A 143 19.06 -1.40 -11.59
N LEU A 144 19.14 -2.69 -11.26
CA LEU A 144 20.26 -3.56 -11.62
C LEU A 144 20.34 -3.81 -13.13
N GLU A 145 19.20 -3.97 -13.79
CA GLU A 145 19.15 -4.15 -15.24
C GLU A 145 19.62 -2.89 -15.98
N LYS A 146 19.14 -1.72 -15.57
CA LYS A 146 19.56 -0.41 -16.12
C LYS A 146 21.03 -0.09 -15.85
N ALA A 147 21.59 -0.53 -14.72
CA ALA A 147 22.97 -0.24 -14.34
C ALA A 147 24.03 -1.05 -15.12
N ASP A 148 23.61 -1.93 -16.04
CA ASP A 148 24.50 -2.78 -16.85
C ASP A 148 25.64 -3.44 -16.03
N VAL A 149 25.24 -4.06 -14.91
CA VAL A 149 26.16 -4.69 -13.95
C VAL A 149 27.01 -5.76 -14.61
N LYS A 150 26.51 -6.38 -15.70
CA LYS A 150 27.23 -7.38 -16.47
C LYS A 150 28.48 -6.79 -17.11
N SER A 151 28.40 -5.61 -17.71
CA SER A 151 29.55 -4.98 -18.38
C SER A 151 30.60 -4.47 -17.39
N LYS A 152 30.17 -3.93 -16.24
CA LYS A 152 31.08 -3.44 -15.18
C LYS A 152 31.84 -4.57 -14.48
N LYS A 153 31.18 -5.71 -14.19
CA LYS A 153 31.84 -6.88 -13.57
C LYS A 153 32.80 -7.62 -14.51
N LEU A 154 32.59 -7.54 -15.82
CA LEU A 154 33.46 -8.18 -16.81
C LEU A 154 34.71 -7.35 -17.15
N LYS A 155 34.67 -6.02 -16.99
CA LYS A 155 35.82 -5.13 -17.27
C LYS A 155 37.05 -5.44 -16.38
N ASN A 156 36.85 -5.93 -15.17
CA ASN A 156 37.93 -6.17 -14.20
C ASN A 156 38.23 -7.65 -13.95
N LYS A 157 37.61 -8.58 -14.69
CA LYS A 157 38.01 -9.99 -14.59
C LYS A 157 39.19 -10.27 -15.53
N PRO A 158 40.23 -10.97 -15.08
CA PRO A 158 41.30 -11.40 -15.98
C PRO A 158 40.66 -12.19 -17.13
N LYS A 159 41.04 -11.84 -18.36
CA LYS A 159 40.60 -12.59 -19.55
C LYS A 159 40.90 -14.05 -19.30
N VAL A 160 39.89 -14.91 -19.34
CA VAL A 160 40.09 -16.35 -19.29
C VAL A 160 41.03 -16.66 -20.45
N ILE A 161 42.25 -17.03 -20.12
CA ILE A 161 43.21 -17.54 -21.09
C ILE A 161 42.62 -18.85 -21.58
N ARG A 162 41.93 -18.81 -22.73
CA ARG A 162 41.57 -20.05 -23.42
C ARG A 162 42.90 -20.74 -23.68
N SER A 163 43.08 -21.96 -23.19
CA SER A 163 44.23 -22.76 -23.50
C SER A 163 44.35 -22.73 -25.02
N GLY A 164 45.39 -22.03 -25.49
CA GLY A 164 45.68 -21.99 -26.91
C GLY A 164 45.78 -23.42 -27.37
N LYS A 165 45.21 -23.76 -28.53
CA LYS A 165 45.55 -25.02 -29.22
C LYS A 165 47.06 -25.15 -29.13
N GLY A 166 47.55 -26.04 -28.28
CA GLY A 166 48.95 -26.27 -28.16
C GLY A 166 49.50 -26.53 -29.59
N LYS A 167 50.41 -25.69 -30.04
CA LYS A 167 51.17 -25.99 -31.27
C LYS A 167 51.71 -27.40 -31.05
N GLY A 168 51.10 -28.34 -31.75
CA GLY A 168 51.48 -29.72 -31.59
C GLY A 168 53.01 -29.82 -31.78
N ARG A 169 53.70 -30.47 -30.85
CA ARG A 169 55.13 -30.73 -30.83
C ARG A 169 55.65 -31.21 -32.16
N ASN A 170 54.81 -31.66 -33.09
CA ASN A 170 55.11 -32.13 -34.42
C ASN A 170 55.29 -31.04 -35.50
N SER A 171 54.93 -29.76 -35.27
CA SER A 171 55.12 -28.72 -36.29
C SER A 171 56.58 -28.21 -36.33
N ASP A 172 57.23 -28.13 -35.17
CA ASP A 172 58.63 -27.66 -35.09
C ASP A 172 59.64 -28.70 -35.58
N SER A 173 59.36 -29.96 -35.40
CA SER A 173 60.18 -31.03 -35.94
C SER A 173 60.08 -31.14 -37.48
N LYS A 174 58.86 -30.98 -38.04
CA LYS A 174 58.66 -30.93 -39.50
C LYS A 174 59.34 -29.73 -40.16
N SER A 175 59.28 -28.55 -39.54
CA SER A 175 59.93 -27.34 -40.07
C SER A 175 61.41 -27.41 -40.04
N LYS A 176 61.98 -27.96 -38.97
CA LYS A 176 63.44 -28.23 -38.86
C LYS A 176 63.92 -29.29 -39.83
N LEU A 177 63.16 -30.35 -40.10
CA LEU A 177 63.49 -31.39 -41.10
C LEU A 177 63.46 -30.79 -42.53
N ASN A 178 62.43 -30.01 -42.86
CA ASN A 178 62.33 -29.33 -44.17
C ASN A 178 63.49 -28.35 -44.40
N THR A 179 63.91 -27.63 -43.37
CA THR A 179 65.08 -26.71 -43.47
C THR A 179 66.33 -27.44 -43.63
N LYS A 180 66.57 -28.61 -42.97
CA LYS A 180 67.73 -29.48 -43.17
C LYS A 180 67.71 -30.10 -44.58
N MET A 181 66.62 -30.59 -45.09
CA MET A 181 66.46 -31.11 -46.42
C MET A 181 66.79 -30.05 -47.51
N LYS A 182 66.28 -28.82 -47.36
CA LYS A 182 66.62 -27.73 -48.29
C LYS A 182 68.13 -27.41 -48.27
N ARG A 183 68.81 -27.40 -47.11
CA ARG A 183 70.27 -27.19 -47.02
C ARG A 183 71.07 -28.33 -47.65
N LEU A 184 70.65 -29.57 -47.52
CA LEU A 184 71.28 -30.70 -48.17
C LEU A 184 71.14 -30.67 -49.69
N GLN A 185 70.01 -30.28 -50.22
CA GLN A 185 69.76 -30.08 -51.64
C GLN A 185 70.59 -28.93 -52.24
N GLN A 186 70.85 -27.84 -51.47
CA GLN A 186 71.69 -26.74 -51.94
C GLN A 186 73.16 -26.97 -51.83
N SER A 187 73.64 -27.88 -51.01
CA SER A 187 75.03 -28.17 -50.81
C SER A 187 75.57 -29.27 -51.77
N GLY A 188 74.74 -29.87 -52.66
CA GLY A 188 75.12 -30.84 -53.64
C GLY A 188 75.76 -32.15 -53.12
N ARG A 189 75.58 -32.42 -51.82
CA ARG A 189 76.01 -33.72 -51.23
C ARG A 189 74.79 -34.63 -51.10
N VAL A 190 74.62 -35.51 -51.99
CA VAL A 190 73.82 -36.71 -51.89
C VAL A 190 74.69 -37.81 -51.32
#